data_119988257505b8cbe518e69431544791
#
_entry.id   119988257505b8cbe518e69431544791
#
_cell.length_a   1.000
_cell.length_b   1.000
_cell.length_c   1.000
_cell.angle_alpha   90.00
_cell.angle_beta   90.00
_cell.angle_gamma   90.00
#
_symmetry.space_group_name_H-M   'P 1'
#
loop_
_entity.id
_entity.type
_entity.pdbx_description
1 polymer ?
#
loop_
_entity_poly.entity_id
_entity_poly.type
_entity_poly.pdbx_seq_one_letter_code
_entity_poly.pdbx_strand_id
1 'polypeptide(L)'
;MSAPVEPSQSGIHQIIASASPGDAITNLALALRKVLRTIGPSEIFARHIAPALHGDVMSLADYRTRHARNLLILHASIGEPGVHDFIMARPEPLVLVYHNVTPPSYFDGYDLAFSELLDLGRREVEILRARVAGAIADSAYNARELEAMGYRNVRVVPPVVDVHRLARVEPRQSTLDHLAGLNAPILLSVAQLMPHKRPDFLVEMMHVADTYLGMRGYLMLVGHHRLERYTRAILNQVRELNLVGVHVVGAVDEADLAAMYRSAAAVVTASEHEGFCLPLVEAMAFDVPVVARGWAAIPETVADAALVLPPHEGPVLYAEAVTELLANEALQDALVANGRRRVADFDAHPSDVAMVEALLEVV
;
A
#
# COMPACT_ATOMS: atom_id res chain seq x y z
N MET A 1 37.33 -30.19 11.83
CA MET A 1 36.30 -30.66 10.90
C MET A 1 34.98 -30.58 11.63
N SER A 2 34.25 -29.48 11.43
CA SER A 2 32.94 -29.26 12.04
C SER A 2 31.91 -30.11 11.28
N ALA A 3 31.14 -30.93 12.00
CA ALA A 3 30.04 -31.71 11.43
C ALA A 3 29.03 -30.78 10.71
N PRO A 4 28.48 -31.18 9.57
CA PRO A 4 27.43 -30.42 8.93
C PRO A 4 26.21 -30.46 9.86
N VAL A 5 25.72 -29.25 10.21
CA VAL A 5 24.45 -29.08 10.92
C VAL A 5 23.37 -29.61 9.99
N GLU A 6 22.73 -30.69 10.35
CA GLU A 6 21.52 -31.17 9.66
C GLU A 6 20.45 -30.11 9.74
N PRO A 7 19.86 -29.69 8.62
CA PRO A 7 18.68 -28.83 8.65
C PRO A 7 17.46 -29.68 9.00
N SER A 8 17.17 -29.81 10.29
CA SER A 8 16.11 -30.68 10.80
C SER A 8 14.71 -30.04 10.81
N GLN A 9 14.57 -28.81 10.37
CA GLN A 9 13.28 -28.08 10.37
C GLN A 9 12.90 -27.59 8.99
N SER A 10 11.63 -27.83 8.60
CA SER A 10 11.01 -27.20 7.44
C SER A 10 10.91 -25.70 7.64
N GLY A 11 11.20 -24.93 6.58
CA GLY A 11 11.14 -23.47 6.59
C GLY A 11 9.92 -22.95 5.83
N ILE A 12 9.53 -21.72 6.17
CA ILE A 12 8.52 -20.95 5.44
C ILE A 12 9.25 -19.80 4.78
N HIS A 13 9.39 -19.83 3.46
CA HIS A 13 10.18 -18.86 2.72
C HIS A 13 9.28 -17.99 1.82
N GLN A 14 9.63 -16.73 1.70
CA GLN A 14 8.85 -15.73 0.96
C GLN A 14 9.54 -15.41 -0.38
N ILE A 15 8.76 -15.27 -1.43
CA ILE A 15 9.21 -14.94 -2.77
C ILE A 15 8.53 -13.63 -3.17
N ILE A 16 9.33 -12.64 -3.57
CA ILE A 16 8.88 -11.35 -4.08
C ILE A 16 9.55 -11.05 -5.43
N ALA A 17 8.91 -10.25 -6.27
CA ALA A 17 9.46 -9.87 -7.56
C ALA A 17 10.71 -8.98 -7.40
N SER A 18 10.60 -7.96 -6.55
CA SER A 18 11.68 -7.01 -6.26
C SER A 18 11.70 -6.61 -4.80
N ALA A 19 12.88 -6.24 -4.31
CA ALA A 19 13.09 -5.70 -2.96
C ALA A 19 13.74 -4.32 -3.05
N SER A 20 13.07 -3.29 -2.52
CA SER A 20 13.55 -1.91 -2.50
C SER A 20 13.20 -1.21 -1.19
N PRO A 21 14.06 -0.31 -0.67
CA PRO A 21 13.72 0.49 0.51
C PRO A 21 12.47 1.33 0.26
N GLY A 22 11.56 1.35 1.25
CA GLY A 22 10.30 2.12 1.17
C GLY A 22 9.21 1.49 0.29
N ASP A 23 9.48 0.36 -0.36
CA ASP A 23 8.47 -0.39 -1.08
C ASP A 23 7.55 -1.14 -0.12
N ALA A 24 6.23 -1.05 -0.34
CA ALA A 24 5.23 -1.64 0.54
C ALA A 24 5.38 -3.16 0.65
N ILE A 25 5.53 -3.87 -0.46
CA ILE A 25 5.65 -5.34 -0.47
C ILE A 25 6.93 -5.80 0.23
N THR A 26 8.03 -5.08 0.01
CA THR A 26 9.29 -5.34 0.74
C THR A 26 9.10 -5.19 2.24
N ASN A 27 8.46 -4.11 2.69
CA ASN A 27 8.22 -3.86 4.11
C ASN A 27 7.29 -4.93 4.73
N LEU A 28 6.25 -5.34 4.02
CA LEU A 28 5.34 -6.42 4.43
C LEU A 28 6.08 -7.76 4.55
N ALA A 29 6.89 -8.11 3.57
CA ALA A 29 7.68 -9.36 3.61
C ALA A 29 8.69 -9.36 4.77
N LEU A 30 9.33 -8.22 5.04
CA LEU A 30 10.25 -8.06 6.19
C LEU A 30 9.51 -8.18 7.53
N ALA A 31 8.32 -7.61 7.65
CA ALA A 31 7.48 -7.73 8.84
C ALA A 31 7.03 -9.19 9.04
N LEU A 32 6.49 -9.80 8.01
CA LEU A 32 6.06 -11.20 8.07
C LEU A 32 7.22 -12.16 8.37
N ARG A 33 8.43 -11.92 7.83
CA ARG A 33 9.61 -12.74 8.16
C ARG A 33 9.90 -12.75 9.66
N LYS A 34 9.75 -11.61 10.35
CA LYS A 34 9.97 -11.56 11.80
C LYS A 34 9.01 -12.49 12.54
N VAL A 35 7.76 -12.53 12.11
CA VAL A 35 6.72 -13.40 12.67
C VAL A 35 7.04 -14.86 12.35
N LEU A 36 7.29 -15.18 11.08
CA LEU A 36 7.58 -16.56 10.65
C LEU A 36 8.81 -17.13 11.32
N ARG A 37 9.82 -16.33 11.64
CA ARG A 37 11.02 -16.76 12.37
C ARG A 37 10.75 -17.17 13.82
N THR A 38 9.58 -16.84 14.38
CA THR A 38 9.18 -17.35 15.72
C THR A 38 8.71 -18.80 15.67
N ILE A 39 8.32 -19.29 14.48
CA ILE A 39 7.80 -20.65 14.29
C ILE A 39 8.73 -21.55 13.47
N GLY A 40 9.70 -21.00 12.77
CA GLY A 40 10.68 -21.77 12.00
C GLY A 40 11.62 -20.93 11.16
N PRO A 41 12.53 -21.56 10.40
CA PRO A 41 13.40 -20.85 9.46
C PRO A 41 12.59 -20.11 8.41
N SER A 42 12.88 -18.82 8.21
CA SER A 42 12.21 -17.99 7.19
C SER A 42 13.19 -17.02 6.57
N GLU A 43 13.23 -17.04 5.22
CA GLU A 43 14.03 -16.13 4.41
C GLU A 43 13.16 -15.54 3.29
N ILE A 44 13.57 -14.35 2.80
CA ILE A 44 12.95 -13.66 1.66
C ILE A 44 13.88 -13.81 0.48
N PHE A 45 13.33 -14.22 -0.67
CA PHE A 45 14.04 -14.32 -1.93
C PHE A 45 13.40 -13.39 -2.95
N ALA A 46 14.23 -12.65 -3.68
CA ALA A 46 13.78 -11.73 -4.72
C ALA A 46 14.58 -11.89 -6.02
N ARG A 47 13.92 -11.58 -7.15
CA ARG A 47 14.59 -11.53 -8.44
C ARG A 47 15.47 -10.30 -8.57
N HIS A 48 14.97 -9.14 -8.12
CA HIS A 48 15.66 -7.86 -8.15
C HIS A 48 15.83 -7.34 -6.72
N ILE A 49 17.06 -6.98 -6.33
CA ILE A 49 17.37 -6.55 -4.97
C ILE A 49 18.15 -5.23 -5.05
N ALA A 50 17.60 -4.18 -4.43
CA ALA A 50 18.34 -2.93 -4.26
C ALA A 50 19.58 -3.15 -3.37
N PRO A 51 20.73 -2.50 -3.65
CA PRO A 51 21.98 -2.72 -2.91
C PRO A 51 21.84 -2.57 -1.40
N ALA A 52 20.99 -1.67 -0.92
CA ALA A 52 20.74 -1.44 0.52
C ALA A 52 20.07 -2.64 1.24
N LEU A 53 19.50 -3.60 0.51
CA LEU A 53 18.82 -4.77 1.08
C LEU A 53 19.62 -6.07 0.90
N HIS A 54 20.84 -6.00 0.33
CA HIS A 54 21.74 -7.14 0.31
C HIS A 54 22.10 -7.55 1.74
N GLY A 55 21.80 -8.77 2.12
CA GLY A 55 21.95 -9.27 3.50
C GLY A 55 20.63 -9.45 4.24
N ASP A 56 19.61 -8.66 3.91
CA ASP A 56 18.23 -8.85 4.39
C ASP A 56 17.40 -9.72 3.45
N VAL A 57 17.63 -9.61 2.15
CA VAL A 57 16.92 -10.36 1.11
C VAL A 57 17.94 -11.13 0.27
N MET A 58 17.65 -12.39 0.00
CA MET A 58 18.51 -13.28 -0.79
C MET A 58 18.12 -13.25 -2.27
N SER A 59 19.09 -13.51 -3.14
CA SER A 59 18.80 -13.71 -4.56
C SER A 59 17.94 -14.97 -4.76
N LEU A 60 16.94 -14.87 -5.63
CA LEU A 60 16.12 -16.01 -6.04
C LEU A 60 16.97 -17.15 -6.63
N ALA A 61 18.10 -16.81 -7.28
CA ALA A 61 19.06 -17.78 -7.81
C ALA A 61 19.79 -18.60 -6.73
N ASP A 62 19.83 -18.10 -5.48
CA ASP A 62 20.48 -18.75 -4.35
C ASP A 62 19.54 -19.68 -3.58
N TYR A 63 18.25 -19.69 -3.92
CA TYR A 63 17.31 -20.60 -3.30
C TYR A 63 17.72 -22.05 -3.56
N ARG A 64 17.73 -22.82 -2.50
CA ARG A 64 17.96 -24.29 -2.55
C ARG A 64 16.89 -24.98 -1.73
N THR A 65 16.26 -25.99 -2.30
CA THR A 65 15.37 -26.87 -1.55
C THR A 65 16.20 -27.64 -0.52
N ARG A 66 16.15 -27.21 0.73
CA ARG A 66 16.87 -27.86 1.83
C ARG A 66 16.01 -28.92 2.51
N HIS A 67 14.69 -28.82 2.41
CA HIS A 67 13.75 -29.73 3.04
C HIS A 67 12.48 -29.87 2.17
N ALA A 68 12.02 -31.09 1.94
CA ALA A 68 10.84 -31.38 1.11
C ALA A 68 9.52 -30.82 1.68
N ARG A 69 9.51 -30.44 2.95
CA ARG A 69 8.35 -29.84 3.64
C ARG A 69 8.46 -28.32 3.78
N ASN A 70 9.35 -27.67 3.04
CA ASN A 70 9.34 -26.21 3.00
C ASN A 70 8.01 -25.71 2.41
N LEU A 71 7.53 -24.58 2.94
CA LEU A 71 6.41 -23.83 2.37
C LEU A 71 6.94 -22.59 1.67
N LEU A 72 6.46 -22.32 0.47
CA LEU A 72 6.73 -21.08 -0.24
C LEU A 72 5.52 -20.15 -0.16
N ILE A 73 5.77 -18.90 0.11
CA ILE A 73 4.79 -17.79 0.05
C ILE A 73 5.18 -16.92 -1.13
N LEU A 74 4.31 -16.79 -2.11
CA LEU A 74 4.49 -15.84 -3.21
C LEU A 74 3.67 -14.58 -2.94
N HIS A 75 4.33 -13.44 -2.87
CA HIS A 75 3.69 -12.13 -2.83
C HIS A 75 3.43 -11.65 -4.26
N ALA A 76 2.17 -11.67 -4.68
CA ALA A 76 1.77 -11.27 -6.02
C ALA A 76 1.25 -9.84 -6.05
N SER A 77 1.96 -8.96 -6.78
CA SER A 77 1.61 -7.54 -6.97
C SER A 77 1.93 -7.02 -8.37
N ILE A 78 2.74 -7.77 -9.14
CA ILE A 78 3.17 -7.45 -10.50
C ILE A 78 3.66 -8.73 -11.19
N GLY A 79 3.63 -8.78 -12.53
CA GLY A 79 4.23 -9.87 -13.29
C GLY A 79 5.75 -9.84 -13.28
N GLU A 80 6.36 -11.01 -13.12
CA GLU A 80 7.80 -11.20 -13.23
C GLU A 80 8.09 -12.63 -13.73
N PRO A 81 8.44 -12.79 -15.04
CA PRO A 81 8.59 -14.11 -15.66
C PRO A 81 9.58 -15.02 -14.93
N GLY A 82 10.69 -14.46 -14.46
CA GLY A 82 11.71 -15.24 -13.75
C GLY A 82 11.24 -15.76 -12.39
N VAL A 83 10.30 -15.07 -11.72
CA VAL A 83 9.65 -15.54 -10.49
C VAL A 83 8.62 -16.59 -10.83
N HIS A 84 7.81 -16.37 -11.86
CA HIS A 84 6.79 -17.32 -12.30
C HIS A 84 7.42 -18.66 -12.69
N ASP A 85 8.44 -18.66 -13.56
CA ASP A 85 9.15 -19.87 -13.98
C ASP A 85 9.79 -20.59 -12.81
N PHE A 86 10.37 -19.84 -11.87
CA PHE A 86 10.92 -20.40 -10.65
C PHE A 86 9.86 -21.15 -9.84
N ILE A 87 8.71 -20.52 -9.58
CA ILE A 87 7.61 -21.10 -8.80
C ILE A 87 7.03 -22.34 -9.49
N MET A 88 6.83 -22.29 -10.80
CA MET A 88 6.27 -23.42 -11.56
C MET A 88 7.21 -24.64 -11.59
N ALA A 89 8.50 -24.42 -11.45
CA ALA A 89 9.50 -25.50 -11.39
C ALA A 89 9.69 -26.08 -9.97
N ARG A 90 9.00 -25.57 -8.93
CA ARG A 90 9.19 -26.02 -7.54
C ARG A 90 8.20 -27.11 -7.13
N PRO A 91 8.63 -28.14 -6.38
CA PRO A 91 7.72 -29.16 -5.83
C PRO A 91 7.08 -28.73 -4.50
N GLU A 92 7.64 -27.75 -3.80
CA GLU A 92 7.21 -27.32 -2.47
C GLU A 92 5.75 -26.79 -2.51
N PRO A 93 4.96 -27.00 -1.46
CA PRO A 93 3.66 -26.33 -1.29
C PRO A 93 3.81 -24.82 -1.45
N LEU A 94 2.83 -24.18 -2.11
CA LEU A 94 2.81 -22.76 -2.40
C LEU A 94 1.54 -22.11 -1.86
N VAL A 95 1.69 -21.01 -1.13
CA VAL A 95 0.60 -20.10 -0.78
C VAL A 95 0.77 -18.80 -1.55
N LEU A 96 -0.30 -18.31 -2.14
CA LEU A 96 -0.36 -16.98 -2.76
C LEU A 96 -0.80 -15.96 -1.71
N VAL A 97 -0.03 -14.89 -1.53
CA VAL A 97 -0.48 -13.65 -0.86
C VAL A 97 -0.69 -12.59 -1.93
N TYR A 98 -1.94 -12.21 -2.11
CA TYR A 98 -2.36 -11.33 -3.20
C TYR A 98 -2.53 -9.90 -2.72
N HIS A 99 -1.60 -9.03 -3.14
CA HIS A 99 -1.57 -7.61 -2.81
C HIS A 99 -2.28 -6.74 -3.85
N ASN A 100 -2.99 -7.35 -4.77
CA ASN A 100 -3.61 -6.78 -5.94
C ASN A 100 -2.61 -6.50 -7.10
N VAL A 101 -3.07 -6.72 -8.32
CA VAL A 101 -2.36 -6.34 -9.55
C VAL A 101 -3.19 -5.29 -10.26
N THR A 102 -2.70 -4.05 -10.27
CA THR A 102 -3.40 -2.91 -10.86
C THR A 102 -3.78 -3.19 -12.33
N PRO A 103 -5.01 -2.86 -12.77
CA PRO A 103 -5.39 -3.02 -14.17
C PRO A 103 -4.44 -2.28 -15.12
N PRO A 104 -3.93 -2.94 -16.17
CA PRO A 104 -2.93 -2.34 -17.08
C PRO A 104 -3.45 -1.08 -17.79
N SER A 105 -4.75 -0.98 -18.02
CA SER A 105 -5.40 0.14 -18.72
C SER A 105 -5.11 1.52 -18.13
N TYR A 106 -4.78 1.61 -16.83
CA TYR A 106 -4.35 2.87 -16.24
C TYR A 106 -3.03 3.40 -16.81
N PHE A 107 -2.22 2.55 -17.44
CA PHE A 107 -0.87 2.88 -17.88
C PHE A 107 -0.69 2.92 -19.40
N ASP A 108 -1.69 2.55 -20.18
CA ASP A 108 -1.62 2.42 -21.65
C ASP A 108 -1.11 3.70 -22.34
N GLY A 109 -1.43 4.87 -21.85
CA GLY A 109 -0.99 6.14 -22.42
C GLY A 109 0.34 6.67 -21.86
N TYR A 110 0.90 6.03 -20.83
CA TYR A 110 2.02 6.55 -20.05
C TYR A 110 3.27 5.68 -20.07
N ASP A 111 3.11 4.37 -19.86
CA ASP A 111 4.21 3.39 -19.80
C ASP A 111 3.71 2.02 -20.26
N LEU A 112 3.89 1.74 -21.55
CA LEU A 112 3.44 0.49 -22.16
C LEU A 112 4.16 -0.73 -21.55
N ALA A 113 5.47 -0.61 -21.27
CA ALA A 113 6.22 -1.73 -20.69
C ALA A 113 5.71 -2.09 -19.28
N PHE A 114 5.34 -1.07 -18.48
CA PHE A 114 4.74 -1.32 -17.17
C PHE A 114 3.31 -1.86 -17.29
N SER A 115 2.52 -1.38 -18.27
CA SER A 115 1.20 -1.95 -18.58
C SER A 115 1.30 -3.43 -18.94
N GLU A 116 2.26 -3.83 -19.78
CA GLU A 116 2.52 -5.22 -20.17
C GLU A 116 2.90 -6.10 -18.95
N LEU A 117 3.71 -5.58 -18.00
CA LEU A 117 4.06 -6.31 -16.77
C LEU A 117 2.84 -6.51 -15.86
N LEU A 118 1.94 -5.55 -15.78
CA LEU A 118 0.69 -5.69 -15.01
C LEU A 118 -0.25 -6.72 -15.66
N ASP A 119 -0.40 -6.67 -16.98
CA ASP A 119 -1.19 -7.65 -17.73
C ASP A 119 -0.61 -9.07 -17.56
N LEU A 120 0.71 -9.20 -17.66
CA LEU A 120 1.41 -10.45 -17.38
C LEU A 120 1.12 -10.94 -15.94
N GLY A 121 1.22 -10.06 -14.94
CA GLY A 121 0.96 -10.41 -13.54
C GLY A 121 -0.44 -10.94 -13.31
N ARG A 122 -1.45 -10.35 -13.94
CA ARG A 122 -2.83 -10.84 -13.87
C ARG A 122 -2.96 -12.23 -14.47
N ARG A 123 -2.35 -12.47 -15.65
CA ARG A 123 -2.32 -13.81 -16.27
C ARG A 123 -1.55 -14.83 -15.42
N GLU A 124 -0.42 -14.45 -14.85
CA GLU A 124 0.35 -15.33 -13.95
C GLU A 124 -0.46 -15.74 -12.73
N VAL A 125 -1.20 -14.80 -12.11
CA VAL A 125 -2.12 -15.11 -11.00
C VAL A 125 -3.20 -16.09 -11.45
N GLU A 126 -3.82 -15.92 -12.61
CA GLU A 126 -4.81 -16.88 -13.12
C GLU A 126 -4.25 -18.29 -13.32
N ILE A 127 -3.02 -18.41 -13.83
CA ILE A 127 -2.33 -19.70 -14.04
C ILE A 127 -2.01 -20.36 -12.70
N LEU A 128 -1.53 -19.58 -11.74
CA LEU A 128 -1.12 -20.06 -10.41
C LEU A 128 -2.26 -20.70 -9.62
N ARG A 129 -3.51 -20.43 -9.95
CA ARG A 129 -4.69 -21.07 -9.33
C ARG A 129 -4.58 -22.59 -9.24
N ALA A 130 -4.02 -23.24 -10.26
CA ALA A 130 -3.86 -24.69 -10.29
C ALA A 130 -2.67 -25.20 -9.49
N ARG A 131 -1.79 -24.30 -9.04
CA ARG A 131 -0.50 -24.65 -8.40
C ARG A 131 -0.50 -24.39 -6.89
N VAL A 132 -1.28 -23.43 -6.41
CA VAL A 132 -1.29 -23.03 -5.00
C VAL A 132 -2.10 -24.00 -4.15
N ALA A 133 -1.62 -24.23 -2.91
CA ALA A 133 -2.37 -24.94 -1.88
C ALA A 133 -3.53 -24.06 -1.36
N GLY A 134 -3.35 -22.74 -1.35
CA GLY A 134 -4.37 -21.76 -1.03
C GLY A 134 -3.92 -20.33 -1.30
N ALA A 135 -4.84 -19.39 -1.05
CA ALA A 135 -4.60 -17.99 -1.29
C ALA A 135 -5.04 -17.12 -0.10
N ILE A 136 -4.26 -16.09 0.16
CA ILE A 136 -4.55 -15.05 1.16
C ILE A 136 -4.66 -13.72 0.40
N ALA A 137 -5.67 -12.93 0.74
CA ALA A 137 -5.94 -11.64 0.15
C ALA A 137 -5.92 -10.54 1.23
N ASP A 138 -5.36 -9.38 0.92
CA ASP A 138 -5.24 -8.25 1.86
C ASP A 138 -6.59 -7.64 2.26
N SER A 139 -7.64 -7.90 1.49
CA SER A 139 -9.00 -7.37 1.66
C SER A 139 -10.05 -8.28 1.05
N ALA A 140 -11.31 -8.10 1.44
CA ALA A 140 -12.42 -8.80 0.79
C ALA A 140 -12.60 -8.36 -0.67
N TYR A 141 -12.18 -7.13 -1.03
CA TYR A 141 -12.11 -6.72 -2.43
C TYR A 141 -11.15 -7.60 -3.22
N ASN A 142 -9.93 -7.79 -2.75
CA ASN A 142 -8.93 -8.66 -3.36
C ASN A 142 -9.37 -10.13 -3.39
N ALA A 143 -10.04 -10.59 -2.32
CA ALA A 143 -10.58 -11.96 -2.28
C ALA A 143 -11.63 -12.19 -3.37
N ARG A 144 -12.58 -11.26 -3.57
CA ARG A 144 -13.55 -11.35 -4.67
C ARG A 144 -12.91 -11.38 -6.05
N GLU A 145 -11.81 -10.65 -6.24
CA GLU A 145 -11.06 -10.68 -7.50
C GLU A 145 -10.43 -12.06 -7.75
N LEU A 146 -9.80 -12.66 -6.73
CA LEU A 146 -9.27 -14.03 -6.81
C LEU A 146 -10.39 -15.08 -7.04
N GLU A 147 -11.51 -14.94 -6.35
CA GLU A 147 -12.69 -15.82 -6.54
C GLU A 147 -13.23 -15.73 -7.96
N ALA A 148 -13.30 -14.53 -8.55
CA ALA A 148 -13.67 -14.32 -9.95
C ALA A 148 -12.68 -14.98 -10.93
N MET A 149 -11.38 -15.05 -10.59
CA MET A 149 -10.36 -15.81 -11.32
C MET A 149 -10.46 -17.33 -11.07
N GLY A 150 -11.39 -17.77 -10.19
CA GLY A 150 -11.70 -19.18 -9.88
C GLY A 150 -10.84 -19.79 -8.76
N TYR A 151 -10.22 -18.98 -7.93
CA TYR A 151 -9.63 -19.46 -6.68
C TYR A 151 -10.72 -19.95 -5.73
N ARG A 152 -10.37 -20.91 -4.89
CA ARG A 152 -11.25 -21.45 -3.84
C ARG A 152 -10.55 -21.32 -2.49
N ASN A 153 -11.32 -21.17 -1.43
CA ASN A 153 -10.81 -21.05 -0.06
C ASN A 153 -9.82 -19.88 0.11
N VAL A 154 -10.18 -18.72 -0.43
CA VAL A 154 -9.41 -17.48 -0.21
C VAL A 154 -9.63 -17.00 1.21
N ARG A 155 -8.55 -16.77 1.96
CA ARG A 155 -8.58 -16.17 3.29
C ARG A 155 -8.34 -14.67 3.18
N VAL A 156 -9.13 -13.88 3.88
CA VAL A 156 -8.90 -12.44 3.99
C VAL A 156 -8.07 -12.17 5.24
N VAL A 157 -6.86 -11.66 5.05
CA VAL A 157 -5.96 -11.26 6.15
C VAL A 157 -5.39 -9.91 5.79
N PRO A 158 -5.67 -8.85 6.56
CA PRO A 158 -5.05 -7.54 6.36
C PRO A 158 -3.52 -7.64 6.35
N PRO A 159 -2.81 -6.71 5.66
CA PRO A 159 -1.37 -6.73 5.62
C PRO A 159 -0.72 -6.75 7.01
N VAL A 160 0.34 -7.55 7.19
CA VAL A 160 1.11 -7.61 8.44
C VAL A 160 1.92 -6.32 8.57
N VAL A 161 1.39 -5.37 9.34
CA VAL A 161 2.02 -4.07 9.58
C VAL A 161 1.89 -3.67 11.05
N ASP A 162 2.89 -2.95 11.53
CA ASP A 162 2.80 -2.23 12.78
C ASP A 162 2.16 -0.86 12.50
N VAL A 163 0.86 -0.75 12.74
CA VAL A 163 0.06 0.45 12.41
C VAL A 163 0.54 1.71 13.13
N HIS A 164 1.19 1.57 14.27
CA HIS A 164 1.75 2.69 15.03
C HIS A 164 3.23 2.97 14.72
N ARG A 165 3.86 2.21 13.85
CA ARG A 165 5.30 2.31 13.59
C ARG A 165 5.72 3.73 13.22
N LEU A 166 5.04 4.31 12.24
CA LEU A 166 5.36 5.65 11.76
C LEU A 166 5.02 6.73 12.80
N ALA A 167 3.95 6.57 13.56
CA ALA A 167 3.56 7.50 14.61
C ALA A 167 4.57 7.57 15.78
N ARG A 168 5.40 6.52 15.96
CA ARG A 168 6.51 6.51 16.93
C ARG A 168 7.81 7.11 16.41
N VAL A 169 7.89 7.43 15.12
CA VAL A 169 9.07 8.09 14.56
C VAL A 169 9.12 9.54 15.06
N GLU A 170 10.30 9.97 15.50
CA GLU A 170 10.54 11.38 15.86
C GLU A 170 10.45 12.26 14.61
N PRO A 171 9.52 13.22 14.56
CA PRO A 171 9.31 14.04 13.38
C PRO A 171 10.49 15.01 13.20
N ARG A 172 10.81 15.32 11.95
CA ARG A 172 11.84 16.32 11.63
C ARG A 172 11.36 17.72 12.02
N GLN A 173 12.04 18.34 12.98
CA GLN A 173 11.63 19.65 13.50
C GLN A 173 11.61 20.74 12.42
N SER A 174 12.61 20.78 11.53
CA SER A 174 12.63 21.77 10.43
C SER A 174 11.44 21.64 9.48
N THR A 175 10.91 20.44 9.29
CA THR A 175 9.71 20.21 8.48
C THR A 175 8.47 20.68 9.23
N LEU A 176 8.34 20.38 10.53
CA LEU A 176 7.25 20.91 11.36
C LEU A 176 7.24 22.45 11.34
N ASP A 177 8.38 23.10 11.54
CA ASP A 177 8.51 24.56 11.56
C ASP A 177 8.13 25.18 10.20
N HIS A 178 8.58 24.55 9.11
CA HIS A 178 8.21 24.98 7.75
C HIS A 178 6.71 24.90 7.51
N LEU A 179 6.09 23.74 7.83
CA LEU A 179 4.68 23.50 7.63
C LEU A 179 3.81 24.39 8.52
N ALA A 180 4.20 24.61 9.78
CA ALA A 180 3.53 25.56 10.68
C ALA A 180 3.60 27.01 10.14
N GLY A 181 4.69 27.38 9.49
CA GLY A 181 4.84 28.71 8.86
C GLY A 181 3.89 28.99 7.69
N LEU A 182 3.24 27.98 7.14
CA LEU A 182 2.26 28.16 6.06
C LEU A 182 0.95 28.84 6.54
N ASN A 183 0.65 28.75 7.84
CA ASN A 183 -0.51 29.38 8.49
C ASN A 183 -1.85 29.11 7.77
N ALA A 184 -2.04 27.92 7.20
CA ALA A 184 -3.25 27.48 6.51
C ALA A 184 -3.38 25.97 6.61
N PRO A 185 -4.59 25.40 6.48
CA PRO A 185 -4.80 23.96 6.53
C PRO A 185 -4.01 23.21 5.46
N ILE A 186 -3.43 22.07 5.84
CA ILE A 186 -2.67 21.22 4.96
C ILE A 186 -3.47 19.94 4.69
N LEU A 187 -3.79 19.70 3.44
CA LEU A 187 -4.30 18.43 2.95
C LEU A 187 -3.12 17.57 2.52
N LEU A 188 -3.02 16.37 3.07
CA LEU A 188 -1.94 15.42 2.77
C LEU A 188 -2.46 14.27 1.91
N SER A 189 -1.78 13.97 0.82
CA SER A 189 -2.02 12.77 0.01
C SER A 189 -0.72 11.98 -0.11
N VAL A 190 -0.71 10.77 0.45
CA VAL A 190 0.47 9.90 0.46
C VAL A 190 0.24 8.74 -0.50
N ALA A 191 0.85 8.83 -1.67
CA ALA A 191 0.79 7.80 -2.71
C ALA A 191 1.88 8.03 -3.76
N GLN A 192 2.32 6.97 -4.45
CA GLN A 192 3.09 7.18 -5.68
C GLN A 192 2.25 7.98 -6.68
N LEU A 193 2.86 8.92 -7.43
CA LEU A 193 2.18 9.65 -8.49
C LEU A 193 1.93 8.73 -9.69
N MET A 194 0.82 8.01 -9.61
CA MET A 194 0.37 7.03 -10.59
C MET A 194 -1.06 7.34 -11.06
N PRO A 195 -1.43 7.00 -12.30
CA PRO A 195 -2.76 7.32 -12.85
C PRO A 195 -3.93 6.79 -12.02
N HIS A 196 -3.84 5.56 -11.49
CA HIS A 196 -4.89 4.97 -10.64
C HIS A 196 -5.01 5.62 -9.25
N LYS A 197 -4.01 6.42 -8.82
CA LYS A 197 -4.06 7.19 -7.56
C LYS A 197 -4.73 8.55 -7.72
N ARG A 198 -4.96 8.98 -8.98
CA ARG A 198 -5.73 10.16 -9.34
C ARG A 198 -5.28 11.46 -8.65
N PRO A 199 -3.97 11.78 -8.59
CA PRO A 199 -3.53 13.10 -8.15
C PRO A 199 -4.09 14.25 -9.00
N ASP A 200 -4.38 14.01 -10.28
CA ASP A 200 -5.10 14.92 -11.19
C ASP A 200 -6.45 15.36 -10.61
N PHE A 201 -7.23 14.42 -10.09
CA PHE A 201 -8.51 14.70 -9.44
C PHE A 201 -8.35 15.55 -8.17
N LEU A 202 -7.31 15.31 -7.36
CA LEU A 202 -7.05 16.12 -6.17
C LEU A 202 -6.61 17.54 -6.54
N VAL A 203 -5.90 17.72 -7.66
CA VAL A 203 -5.59 19.06 -8.20
C VAL A 203 -6.86 19.78 -8.64
N GLU A 204 -7.77 19.10 -9.34
CA GLU A 204 -9.09 19.66 -9.70
C GLU A 204 -9.93 20.01 -8.47
N MET A 205 -9.95 19.15 -7.46
CA MET A 205 -10.60 19.40 -6.19
C MET A 205 -10.07 20.67 -5.53
N MET A 206 -8.74 20.83 -5.46
CA MET A 206 -8.13 22.05 -4.91
C MET A 206 -8.50 23.30 -5.71
N HIS A 207 -8.59 23.21 -7.05
CA HIS A 207 -9.04 24.31 -7.87
C HIS A 207 -10.48 24.73 -7.53
N VAL A 208 -11.38 23.76 -7.37
CA VAL A 208 -12.77 24.06 -6.97
C VAL A 208 -12.80 24.67 -5.58
N ALA A 209 -12.08 24.09 -4.62
CA ALA A 209 -12.05 24.55 -3.24
C ALA A 209 -11.51 25.98 -3.11
N ASP A 210 -10.39 26.30 -3.77
CA ASP A 210 -9.79 27.63 -3.74
C ASP A 210 -10.62 28.67 -4.49
N THR A 211 -11.10 28.35 -5.72
CA THR A 211 -11.73 29.33 -6.62
C THR A 211 -13.19 29.59 -6.27
N TYR A 212 -13.95 28.57 -5.91
CA TYR A 212 -15.40 28.65 -5.76
C TYR A 212 -15.88 28.56 -4.32
N LEU A 213 -15.13 27.89 -3.43
CA LEU A 213 -15.53 27.70 -2.03
C LEU A 213 -14.74 28.59 -1.06
N GLY A 214 -13.73 29.32 -1.56
CA GLY A 214 -12.91 30.22 -0.76
C GLY A 214 -12.01 29.52 0.26
N MET A 215 -11.81 28.20 0.13
CA MET A 215 -10.92 27.45 0.98
C MET A 215 -9.46 27.80 0.64
N ARG A 216 -8.76 28.41 1.58
CA ARG A 216 -7.32 28.68 1.47
C ARG A 216 -6.55 27.60 2.19
N GLY A 217 -5.76 26.81 1.47
CA GLY A 217 -5.01 25.71 2.04
C GLY A 217 -3.95 25.17 1.09
N TYR A 218 -3.26 24.15 1.57
CA TYR A 218 -2.20 23.48 0.82
C TYR A 218 -2.55 22.01 0.57
N LEU A 219 -2.23 21.51 -0.63
CA LEU A 219 -2.25 20.10 -0.94
C LEU A 219 -0.81 19.62 -1.14
N MET A 220 -0.38 18.68 -0.28
CA MET A 220 0.93 18.05 -0.37
C MET A 220 0.76 16.65 -1.00
N LEU A 221 1.25 16.47 -2.23
CA LEU A 221 1.31 15.19 -2.92
C LEU A 221 2.66 14.53 -2.63
N VAL A 222 2.66 13.54 -1.75
CA VAL A 222 3.88 12.89 -1.23
C VAL A 222 3.98 11.47 -1.74
N GLY A 223 5.11 11.14 -2.34
CA GLY A 223 5.43 9.81 -2.83
C GLY A 223 6.30 9.83 -4.08
N HIS A 224 6.80 8.68 -4.47
CA HIS A 224 7.65 8.57 -5.65
C HIS A 224 6.89 8.95 -6.93
N HIS A 225 7.55 9.69 -7.83
CA HIS A 225 7.06 10.00 -9.16
C HIS A 225 7.84 9.21 -10.22
N ARG A 226 7.46 7.96 -10.36
CA ARG A 226 8.11 7.02 -11.29
C ARG A 226 7.81 7.33 -12.76
N LEU A 227 6.62 7.86 -13.07
CA LEU A 227 6.15 8.14 -14.43
C LEU A 227 6.37 9.62 -14.79
N GLU A 228 7.53 9.95 -15.38
CA GLU A 228 7.88 11.34 -15.72
C GLU A 228 6.82 12.07 -16.58
N ARG A 229 6.25 11.37 -17.58
CA ARG A 229 5.21 11.95 -18.45
C ARG A 229 3.95 12.32 -17.66
N TYR A 230 3.52 11.44 -16.77
CA TYR A 230 2.35 11.67 -15.92
C TYR A 230 2.63 12.77 -14.88
N THR A 231 3.78 12.71 -14.20
CA THR A 231 4.21 13.75 -13.26
C THR A 231 4.24 15.12 -13.94
N ARG A 232 4.75 15.20 -15.16
CA ARG A 232 4.78 16.45 -15.96
C ARG A 232 3.38 16.93 -16.30
N ALA A 233 2.44 16.03 -16.58
CA ALA A 233 1.03 16.39 -16.82
C ALA A 233 0.41 17.00 -15.56
N ILE A 234 0.63 16.42 -14.38
CA ILE A 234 0.15 16.97 -13.09
C ILE A 234 0.74 18.37 -12.83
N LEU A 235 2.06 18.54 -13.00
CA LEU A 235 2.71 19.84 -12.83
C LEU A 235 2.21 20.90 -13.84
N ASN A 236 1.86 20.49 -15.05
CA ASN A 236 1.25 21.38 -16.04
C ASN A 236 -0.17 21.77 -15.60
N GLN A 237 -0.99 20.83 -15.16
CA GLN A 237 -2.33 21.08 -14.66
C GLN A 237 -2.31 22.08 -13.48
N VAL A 238 -1.39 21.90 -12.51
CA VAL A 238 -1.20 22.84 -11.39
C VAL A 238 -0.89 24.25 -11.89
N ARG A 239 0.00 24.37 -12.89
CA ARG A 239 0.38 25.68 -13.47
C ARG A 239 -0.76 26.32 -14.27
N GLU A 240 -1.45 25.56 -15.09
CA GLU A 240 -2.57 26.05 -15.92
C GLU A 240 -3.74 26.54 -15.06
N LEU A 241 -3.98 25.89 -13.92
CA LEU A 241 -4.99 26.29 -12.95
C LEU A 241 -4.51 27.36 -11.95
N ASN A 242 -3.24 27.82 -12.06
CA ASN A 242 -2.61 28.82 -11.18
C ASN A 242 -2.70 28.48 -9.69
N LEU A 243 -2.56 27.19 -9.33
CA LEU A 243 -2.68 26.71 -7.95
C LEU A 243 -1.35 26.81 -7.20
N VAL A 244 -1.19 27.89 -6.44
CA VAL A 244 0.02 28.13 -5.62
C VAL A 244 0.10 27.16 -4.43
N GLY A 245 -1.05 26.71 -3.91
CA GLY A 245 -1.13 25.83 -2.75
C GLY A 245 -0.94 24.34 -3.04
N VAL A 246 -0.67 23.91 -4.29
CA VAL A 246 -0.47 22.49 -4.62
C VAL A 246 1.01 22.19 -4.82
N HIS A 247 1.54 21.28 -4.02
CA HIS A 247 2.94 20.89 -4.00
C HIS A 247 3.13 19.41 -4.32
N VAL A 248 3.89 19.11 -5.38
CA VAL A 248 4.38 17.77 -5.69
C VAL A 248 5.71 17.59 -4.96
N VAL A 249 5.65 17.01 -3.75
CA VAL A 249 6.79 16.94 -2.83
C VAL A 249 7.80 15.85 -3.24
N GLY A 250 7.30 14.75 -3.78
CA GLY A 250 8.12 13.58 -4.07
C GLY A 250 8.26 12.65 -2.87
N ALA A 251 9.22 11.73 -2.94
CA ALA A 251 9.51 10.83 -1.84
C ALA A 251 10.24 11.56 -0.71
N VAL A 252 9.87 11.25 0.52
CA VAL A 252 10.48 11.78 1.74
C VAL A 252 10.91 10.63 2.65
N ASP A 253 11.77 10.91 3.62
CA ASP A 253 12.09 9.94 4.67
C ASP A 253 10.98 9.85 5.73
N GLU A 254 11.08 8.88 6.63
CA GLU A 254 10.05 8.62 7.65
C GLU A 254 9.90 9.77 8.66
N ALA A 255 10.98 10.51 8.97
CA ALA A 255 10.93 11.65 9.89
C ALA A 255 10.18 12.84 9.28
N ASP A 256 10.37 13.08 7.98
CA ASP A 256 9.62 14.08 7.24
C ASP A 256 8.15 13.66 7.05
N LEU A 257 7.90 12.38 6.73
CA LEU A 257 6.55 11.86 6.58
C LEU A 257 5.76 11.94 7.90
N ALA A 258 6.38 11.59 9.03
CA ALA A 258 5.77 11.74 10.36
C ALA A 258 5.46 13.21 10.68
N ALA A 259 6.34 14.15 10.32
CA ALA A 259 6.08 15.57 10.47
C ALA A 259 4.89 16.05 9.61
N MET A 260 4.78 15.55 8.37
CA MET A 260 3.67 15.88 7.47
C MET A 260 2.32 15.34 7.99
N TYR A 261 2.27 14.09 8.46
CA TYR A 261 1.04 13.57 9.09
C TYR A 261 0.65 14.39 10.31
N ARG A 262 1.60 14.75 11.19
CA ARG A 262 1.32 15.56 12.40
C ARG A 262 0.84 16.98 12.08
N SER A 263 1.18 17.51 10.90
CA SER A 263 0.80 18.85 10.46
C SER A 263 -0.46 18.85 9.57
N ALA A 264 -0.92 17.68 9.14
CA ALA A 264 -2.05 17.58 8.24
C ALA A 264 -3.37 17.89 8.95
N ALA A 265 -4.20 18.74 8.36
CA ALA A 265 -5.58 18.99 8.78
C ALA A 265 -6.52 17.86 8.32
N ALA A 266 -6.21 17.23 7.18
CA ALA A 266 -6.87 16.02 6.70
C ALA A 266 -5.95 15.25 5.74
N VAL A 267 -6.14 13.93 5.69
CA VAL A 267 -5.59 13.09 4.62
C VAL A 267 -6.66 12.89 3.55
N VAL A 268 -6.28 13.10 2.29
CA VAL A 268 -7.18 13.00 1.14
C VAL A 268 -6.67 11.97 0.14
N THR A 269 -7.54 11.10 -0.37
CA THR A 269 -7.21 10.16 -1.44
C THR A 269 -8.31 10.06 -2.48
N ALA A 270 -7.92 10.09 -3.75
CA ALA A 270 -8.84 9.89 -4.87
C ALA A 270 -8.59 8.58 -5.61
N SER A 271 -7.79 7.67 -5.03
CA SER A 271 -7.41 6.39 -5.65
C SER A 271 -8.61 5.61 -6.16
N GLU A 272 -8.52 5.13 -7.39
CA GLU A 272 -9.53 4.29 -8.03
C GLU A 272 -9.22 2.80 -7.88
N HIS A 273 -8.00 2.46 -7.48
CA HIS A 273 -7.57 1.08 -7.32
C HIS A 273 -6.59 0.91 -6.16
N GLU A 274 -7.00 0.15 -5.16
CA GLU A 274 -6.24 -0.17 -3.95
C GLU A 274 -6.53 -1.60 -3.49
N GLY A 275 -5.48 -2.30 -3.08
CA GLY A 275 -5.63 -3.60 -2.42
C GLY A 275 -5.98 -3.48 -0.93
N PHE A 276 -5.50 -2.40 -0.28
CA PHE A 276 -5.76 -2.10 1.13
C PHE A 276 -5.74 -0.59 1.42
N CYS A 277 -4.73 0.13 0.96
CA CYS A 277 -4.49 1.56 1.20
C CYS A 277 -3.97 1.89 2.61
N LEU A 278 -2.78 1.40 2.93
CA LEU A 278 -2.10 1.61 4.21
C LEU A 278 -2.02 3.08 4.67
N PRO A 279 -1.79 4.09 3.79
CA PRO A 279 -1.74 5.49 4.20
C PRO A 279 -2.98 6.01 4.94
N LEU A 280 -4.15 5.38 4.73
CA LEU A 280 -5.37 5.75 5.46
C LEU A 280 -5.34 5.23 6.89
N VAL A 281 -4.77 4.06 7.12
CA VAL A 281 -4.55 3.51 8.47
C VAL A 281 -3.49 4.32 9.21
N GLU A 282 -2.43 4.73 8.51
CA GLU A 282 -1.42 5.64 9.06
C GLU A 282 -2.05 6.98 9.47
N ALA A 283 -2.90 7.59 8.63
CA ALA A 283 -3.62 8.83 8.98
C ALA A 283 -4.43 8.69 10.28
N MET A 284 -5.19 7.59 10.39
CA MET A 284 -5.97 7.30 11.60
C MET A 284 -5.09 7.10 12.84
N ALA A 285 -3.90 6.48 12.69
CA ALA A 285 -2.93 6.33 13.78
C ALA A 285 -2.27 7.64 14.22
N PHE A 286 -2.32 8.68 13.38
CA PHE A 286 -1.91 10.05 13.69
C PHE A 286 -3.08 10.94 14.14
N ASP A 287 -4.27 10.40 14.35
CA ASP A 287 -5.48 11.17 14.66
C ASP A 287 -5.85 12.20 13.58
N VAL A 288 -5.53 11.94 12.33
CA VAL A 288 -5.83 12.83 11.21
C VAL A 288 -7.11 12.37 10.50
N PRO A 289 -8.13 13.23 10.35
CA PRO A 289 -9.35 12.91 9.63
C PRO A 289 -9.06 12.53 8.17
N VAL A 290 -9.83 11.59 7.63
CA VAL A 290 -9.66 11.07 6.27
C VAL A 290 -10.86 11.41 5.40
N VAL A 291 -10.60 11.88 4.17
CA VAL A 291 -11.58 11.97 3.08
C VAL A 291 -11.12 11.09 1.93
N ALA A 292 -11.98 10.21 1.46
CA ALA A 292 -11.63 9.24 0.44
C ALA A 292 -12.77 9.02 -0.57
N ARG A 293 -12.42 8.59 -1.79
CA ARG A 293 -13.42 8.05 -2.74
C ARG A 293 -13.62 6.56 -2.46
N GLY A 294 -14.85 6.09 -2.55
CA GLY A 294 -15.26 4.73 -2.20
C GLY A 294 -14.92 3.67 -3.25
N TRP A 295 -13.67 3.63 -3.71
CA TRP A 295 -13.19 2.66 -4.69
C TRP A 295 -12.46 1.48 -4.06
N ALA A 296 -12.59 0.32 -4.69
CA ALA A 296 -11.81 -0.89 -4.39
C ALA A 296 -11.88 -1.27 -2.90
N ALA A 297 -10.75 -1.46 -2.22
CA ALA A 297 -10.70 -1.82 -0.80
C ALA A 297 -10.88 -0.63 0.16
N ILE A 298 -10.91 0.62 -0.31
CA ILE A 298 -10.95 1.80 0.55
C ILE A 298 -12.09 1.77 1.57
N PRO A 299 -13.37 1.53 1.18
CA PRO A 299 -14.48 1.50 2.15
C PRO A 299 -14.30 0.43 3.23
N GLU A 300 -13.72 -0.72 2.87
CA GLU A 300 -13.43 -1.81 3.79
C GLU A 300 -12.31 -1.44 4.76
N THR A 301 -11.27 -0.77 4.28
CA THR A 301 -10.13 -0.37 5.11
C THR A 301 -10.52 0.65 6.16
N VAL A 302 -11.29 1.67 5.78
CA VAL A 302 -11.62 2.78 6.69
C VAL A 302 -12.90 2.57 7.49
N ALA A 303 -13.82 1.71 7.03
CA ALA A 303 -15.14 1.49 7.64
C ALA A 303 -15.87 2.85 7.88
N ASP A 304 -16.22 3.18 9.14
CA ASP A 304 -16.88 4.44 9.54
C ASP A 304 -15.87 5.54 9.96
N ALA A 305 -14.57 5.31 9.79
CA ALA A 305 -13.50 6.19 10.25
C ALA A 305 -13.08 7.27 9.22
N ALA A 306 -13.78 7.37 8.10
CA ALA A 306 -13.49 8.34 7.07
C ALA A 306 -14.78 8.90 6.44
N LEU A 307 -14.67 10.10 5.89
CA LEU A 307 -15.70 10.62 4.99
C LEU A 307 -15.51 9.99 3.60
N VAL A 308 -16.26 8.92 3.34
CA VAL A 308 -16.18 8.15 2.09
C VAL A 308 -17.22 8.66 1.11
N LEU A 309 -16.76 9.22 0.01
CA LEU A 309 -17.62 9.77 -1.06
C LEU A 309 -17.92 8.71 -2.12
N PRO A 310 -19.07 8.79 -2.80
CA PRO A 310 -19.39 7.87 -3.88
C PRO A 310 -18.29 7.85 -4.95
N PRO A 311 -17.96 6.68 -5.52
CA PRO A 311 -16.77 6.53 -6.36
C PRO A 311 -16.83 7.32 -7.68
N HIS A 312 -18.01 7.58 -8.22
CA HIS A 312 -18.20 8.25 -9.51
C HIS A 312 -18.44 9.76 -9.39
N GLU A 313 -18.46 10.31 -8.17
CA GLU A 313 -18.65 11.74 -7.96
C GLU A 313 -17.42 12.54 -8.39
N GLY A 314 -17.70 13.76 -8.84
CA GLY A 314 -16.68 14.67 -9.34
C GLY A 314 -15.94 15.45 -8.25
N PRO A 315 -14.97 16.28 -8.64
CA PRO A 315 -14.13 17.03 -7.71
C PRO A 315 -14.92 18.10 -6.93
N VAL A 316 -16.11 18.52 -7.40
CA VAL A 316 -16.95 19.52 -6.72
C VAL A 316 -17.46 18.99 -5.39
N LEU A 317 -18.11 17.81 -5.38
CA LEU A 317 -18.58 17.20 -4.14
C LEU A 317 -17.42 16.90 -3.18
N TYR A 318 -16.26 16.52 -3.74
CA TYR A 318 -15.08 16.24 -2.93
C TYR A 318 -14.54 17.53 -2.28
N ALA A 319 -14.51 18.66 -3.02
CA ALA A 319 -14.11 19.96 -2.50
C ALA A 319 -15.07 20.46 -1.41
N GLU A 320 -16.39 20.32 -1.61
CA GLU A 320 -17.40 20.64 -0.60
C GLU A 320 -17.20 19.82 0.67
N ALA A 321 -17.01 18.50 0.54
CA ALA A 321 -16.78 17.59 1.67
C ALA A 321 -15.52 17.94 2.47
N VAL A 322 -14.41 18.27 1.79
CA VAL A 322 -13.17 18.70 2.44
C VAL A 322 -13.37 20.05 3.14
N THR A 323 -14.03 21.01 2.48
CA THR A 323 -14.30 22.34 3.04
C THR A 323 -15.19 22.24 4.28
N GLU A 324 -16.24 21.43 4.24
CA GLU A 324 -17.12 21.17 5.37
C GLU A 324 -16.34 20.50 6.52
N LEU A 325 -15.53 19.47 6.22
CA LEU A 325 -14.70 18.81 7.23
C LEU A 325 -13.79 19.81 7.95
N LEU A 326 -13.12 20.69 7.22
CA LEU A 326 -12.22 21.69 7.81
C LEU A 326 -12.93 22.75 8.67
N ALA A 327 -14.21 23.02 8.40
CA ALA A 327 -15.02 23.99 9.13
C ALA A 327 -15.80 23.37 10.31
N ASN A 328 -15.88 22.05 10.42
CA ASN A 328 -16.76 21.33 11.35
C ASN A 328 -15.98 20.50 12.35
N GLU A 329 -15.62 21.12 13.48
CA GLU A 329 -14.87 20.45 14.57
C GLU A 329 -15.57 19.18 15.09
N ALA A 330 -16.89 19.18 15.20
CA ALA A 330 -17.62 18.01 15.67
C ALA A 330 -17.51 16.82 14.69
N LEU A 331 -17.47 17.10 13.38
CA LEU A 331 -17.21 16.09 12.36
C LEU A 331 -15.77 15.55 12.45
N GLN A 332 -14.79 16.46 12.61
CA GLN A 332 -13.38 16.07 12.81
C GLN A 332 -13.22 15.16 14.02
N ASP A 333 -13.77 15.56 15.17
CA ASP A 333 -13.70 14.79 16.43
C ASP A 333 -14.36 13.41 16.28
N ALA A 334 -15.49 13.34 15.58
CA ALA A 334 -16.17 12.08 15.33
C ALA A 334 -15.32 11.14 14.44
N LEU A 335 -14.74 11.65 13.36
CA LEU A 335 -13.87 10.85 12.48
C LEU A 335 -12.59 10.41 13.18
N VAL A 336 -11.97 11.26 13.98
CA VAL A 336 -10.79 10.91 14.80
C VAL A 336 -11.14 9.81 15.82
N ALA A 337 -12.28 9.95 16.52
CA ALA A 337 -12.72 8.93 17.47
C ALA A 337 -13.00 7.59 16.79
N ASN A 338 -13.60 7.61 15.59
CA ASN A 338 -13.82 6.41 14.79
C ASN A 338 -12.49 5.83 14.29
N GLY A 339 -11.55 6.70 13.86
CA GLY A 339 -10.20 6.31 13.44
C GLY A 339 -9.45 5.56 14.52
N ARG A 340 -9.45 6.06 15.75
CA ARG A 340 -8.84 5.38 16.92
C ARG A 340 -9.44 3.99 17.15
N ARG A 341 -10.78 3.84 17.04
CA ARG A 341 -11.42 2.53 17.13
C ARG A 341 -11.00 1.62 16.00
N ARG A 342 -10.95 2.14 14.77
CA ARG A 342 -10.55 1.35 13.61
C ARG A 342 -9.09 0.87 13.70
N VAL A 343 -8.18 1.70 14.16
CA VAL A 343 -6.78 1.32 14.44
C VAL A 343 -6.71 0.25 15.53
N ALA A 344 -7.51 0.39 16.60
CA ALA A 344 -7.59 -0.61 17.67
C ALA A 344 -8.11 -1.97 17.18
N ASP A 345 -8.97 -2.03 16.16
CA ASP A 345 -9.38 -3.29 15.53
C ASP A 345 -8.19 -4.03 14.92
N PHE A 346 -7.25 -3.32 14.30
CA PHE A 346 -6.03 -3.93 13.76
C PHE A 346 -5.08 -4.42 14.87
N ASP A 347 -5.02 -3.73 16.00
CA ASP A 347 -4.24 -4.15 17.17
C ASP A 347 -4.89 -5.33 17.92
N ALA A 348 -6.22 -5.34 18.02
CA ALA A 348 -6.98 -6.41 18.71
C ALA A 348 -6.97 -7.73 17.93
N HIS A 349 -6.88 -7.64 16.61
CA HIS A 349 -6.77 -8.80 15.72
C HIS A 349 -5.50 -8.65 14.87
N PRO A 350 -4.33 -8.89 15.48
CA PRO A 350 -3.07 -8.64 14.79
C PRO A 350 -2.96 -9.51 13.54
N SER A 351 -2.66 -8.85 12.42
CA SER A 351 -2.55 -9.51 11.10
C SER A 351 -1.48 -10.61 11.08
N ASP A 352 -0.49 -10.53 11.96
CA ASP A 352 0.56 -11.54 12.09
C ASP A 352 0.01 -12.88 12.62
N VAL A 353 -0.84 -12.86 13.65
CA VAL A 353 -1.51 -14.07 14.17
C VAL A 353 -2.45 -14.64 13.11
N ALA A 354 -3.31 -13.79 12.52
CA ALA A 354 -4.24 -14.21 11.47
C ALA A 354 -3.50 -14.77 10.23
N MET A 355 -2.35 -14.23 9.88
CA MET A 355 -1.53 -14.72 8.78
C MET A 355 -0.95 -16.11 9.08
N VAL A 356 -0.44 -16.33 10.28
CA VAL A 356 0.07 -17.66 10.69
C VAL A 356 -1.06 -18.69 10.71
N GLU A 357 -2.21 -18.36 11.26
CA GLU A 357 -3.39 -19.24 11.27
C GLU A 357 -3.83 -19.59 9.85
N ALA A 358 -3.96 -18.59 8.98
CA ALA A 358 -4.33 -18.80 7.58
C ALA A 358 -3.31 -19.69 6.84
N LEU A 359 -2.01 -19.51 7.07
CA LEU A 359 -0.97 -20.35 6.49
C LEU A 359 -1.06 -21.80 6.98
N LEU A 360 -1.37 -22.02 8.26
CA LEU A 360 -1.51 -23.37 8.83
C LEU A 360 -2.77 -24.09 8.36
N GLU A 361 -3.85 -23.37 8.10
CA GLU A 361 -5.11 -23.95 7.59
C GLU A 361 -5.06 -24.34 6.11
N VAL A 362 -4.18 -23.69 5.36
CA VAL A 362 -4.05 -23.86 3.91
C VAL A 362 -3.10 -25.02 3.55
N VAL A 363 -2.21 -25.41 4.44
CA VAL A 363 -1.18 -26.46 4.24
C VAL A 363 -1.53 -27.74 4.96
#